data_efcddd45ed0e1e4c2bb064b1a48b3dc4
#
_entry.id   efcddd45ed0e1e4c2bb064b1a48b3dc4
#
_cell.length_a   1.000
_cell.length_b   1.000
_cell.length_c   1.000
_cell.angle_alpha   90.00
_cell.angle_beta   90.00
_cell.angle_gamma   90.00
#
_symmetry.space_group_name_H-M   'P 1'
#
loop_
_entity.id
_entity.type
_entity.pdbx_description
1 polymer ?
#
loop_
_entity_poly.entity_id
_entity_poly.type
_entity_poly.pdbx_seq_one_letter_code
_entity_poly.pdbx_strand_id
1 'polypeptide(L)'
;MLDDLLEMTPERIKKLEKTMQIYDLVYGSDEPARQNFFLKAIDTMLAIEDEDKQKNLEKAQQSLPTVISETSIESTEKNDELSKFDSKKISRVYGDNWIVIQNRLLNAISHLDLNERRLMMFLSPVVRKALDSRPKERIFYVRVQDFVKEYGIKSKNYYSELEKIADTILAKAFFFWYDTENSKAKKGVSWVSECDYLKNEGILKIKLDDTVIEMLTVFDKANPFTKYERQMIVNLGSYGIILFELISSCMHQQHKQKTYSIEYLREKFNCVDTYPIVSEFKRNVLDRAIKDVEKNTPFRIDYEQKKRGRVVSEIVFSFENSKE
;
A
#
# COMPACT_ATOMS: atom_id res chain seq x y z
N MET A 1 -20.72 7.07 -12.07
CA MET A 1 -21.08 6.87 -13.49
C MET A 1 -22.24 7.72 -13.98
N LEU A 2 -23.42 7.74 -13.34
CA LEU A 2 -24.51 8.67 -13.67
C LEU A 2 -24.24 10.08 -13.11
N ASP A 3 -23.59 10.18 -11.98
CA ASP A 3 -23.27 11.44 -11.31
C ASP A 3 -22.20 12.25 -12.11
N ASP A 4 -21.24 11.58 -12.72
CA ASP A 4 -20.21 12.23 -13.55
C ASP A 4 -20.77 12.84 -14.85
N LEU A 5 -21.87 12.29 -15.37
CA LEU A 5 -22.59 12.84 -16.51
C LEU A 5 -23.45 14.06 -16.14
N LEU A 6 -23.86 14.18 -14.87
CA LEU A 6 -24.65 15.31 -14.38
C LEU A 6 -23.82 16.61 -14.23
N GLU A 7 -22.50 16.49 -14.15
CA GLU A 7 -21.58 17.64 -14.10
C GLU A 7 -21.13 18.15 -15.48
N MET A 8 -21.48 17.44 -16.56
CA MET A 8 -21.06 17.80 -17.91
C MET A 8 -21.98 18.88 -18.56
N THR A 9 -21.37 19.88 -19.15
CA THR A 9 -22.13 20.88 -19.91
C THR A 9 -22.79 20.28 -21.15
N PRO A 10 -23.93 20.83 -21.64
CA PRO A 10 -24.63 20.35 -22.82
C PRO A 10 -23.75 20.27 -24.09
N GLU A 11 -22.77 21.18 -24.22
CA GLU A 11 -21.83 21.18 -25.34
C GLU A 11 -20.86 19.99 -25.27
N ARG A 12 -20.47 19.58 -24.10
CA ARG A 12 -19.59 18.43 -23.87
C ARG A 12 -20.29 17.11 -24.12
N ILE A 13 -21.52 17.01 -23.68
CA ILE A 13 -22.37 15.85 -23.99
C ILE A 13 -22.46 15.66 -25.51
N LYS A 14 -22.73 16.74 -26.24
CA LYS A 14 -22.79 16.72 -27.70
C LYS A 14 -21.46 16.35 -28.37
N LYS A 15 -20.33 16.78 -27.79
CA LYS A 15 -19.00 16.41 -28.25
C LYS A 15 -18.69 14.94 -27.98
N LEU A 16 -19.09 14.42 -26.83
CA LEU A 16 -18.94 13.01 -26.45
C LEU A 16 -19.77 12.12 -27.37
N GLU A 17 -21.04 12.47 -27.63
CA GLU A 17 -21.91 11.76 -28.58
C GLU A 17 -21.30 11.69 -29.97
N LYS A 18 -20.73 12.79 -30.47
CA LYS A 18 -20.05 12.81 -31.76
C LYS A 18 -18.81 11.96 -31.80
N THR A 19 -18.04 11.92 -30.69
CA THR A 19 -16.86 11.08 -30.56
C THR A 19 -17.23 9.60 -30.55
N MET A 20 -18.32 9.24 -29.89
CA MET A 20 -18.83 7.87 -29.87
C MET A 20 -19.38 7.42 -31.22
N GLN A 21 -20.04 8.31 -31.97
CA GLN A 21 -20.48 8.03 -33.33
C GLN A 21 -19.31 7.75 -34.27
N ILE A 22 -18.19 8.48 -34.11
CA ILE A 22 -16.97 8.24 -34.91
C ILE A 22 -16.35 6.89 -34.51
N TYR A 23 -16.33 6.56 -33.26
CA TYR A 23 -15.84 5.25 -32.78
C TYR A 23 -16.63 4.09 -33.38
N ASP A 24 -17.96 4.16 -33.29
CA ASP A 24 -18.86 3.12 -33.84
C ASP A 24 -18.71 2.93 -35.33
N LEU A 25 -18.42 4.02 -36.10
CA LEU A 25 -18.14 3.99 -37.53
C LEU A 25 -16.82 3.31 -37.90
N VAL A 26 -15.80 3.45 -37.05
CA VAL A 26 -14.43 2.97 -37.33
C VAL A 26 -14.20 1.56 -36.82
N TYR A 27 -14.71 1.24 -35.66
CA TYR A 27 -14.36 0.02 -34.92
C TYR A 27 -15.55 -0.95 -34.71
N GLY A 28 -16.76 -0.55 -35.06
CA GLY A 28 -17.98 -1.34 -34.85
C GLY A 28 -18.46 -1.28 -33.40
N SER A 29 -19.60 -1.93 -33.13
CA SER A 29 -20.28 -1.89 -31.83
C SER A 29 -19.90 -3.06 -30.90
N ASP A 30 -18.61 -3.32 -30.72
CA ASP A 30 -18.17 -4.27 -29.67
C ASP A 30 -18.34 -3.65 -28.28
N GLU A 31 -19.33 -4.13 -27.54
CA GLU A 31 -19.81 -3.53 -26.29
C GLU A 31 -18.73 -3.33 -25.21
N PRO A 32 -17.83 -4.29 -24.90
CA PRO A 32 -16.78 -4.09 -23.89
C PRO A 32 -15.73 -3.06 -24.30
N ALA A 33 -15.34 -3.03 -25.56
CA ALA A 33 -14.36 -2.08 -26.09
C ALA A 33 -14.94 -0.67 -26.17
N ARG A 34 -16.22 -0.57 -26.53
CA ARG A 34 -17.00 0.68 -26.59
C ARG A 34 -17.16 1.32 -25.23
N GLN A 35 -17.48 0.53 -24.20
CA GLN A 35 -17.56 1.02 -22.81
C GLN A 35 -16.23 1.55 -22.29
N ASN A 36 -15.13 0.86 -22.55
CA ASN A 36 -13.78 1.31 -22.17
C ASN A 36 -13.38 2.61 -22.87
N PHE A 37 -13.70 2.74 -24.14
CA PHE A 37 -13.45 3.98 -24.89
C PHE A 37 -14.28 5.15 -24.37
N PHE A 38 -15.55 4.91 -24.05
CA PHE A 38 -16.46 5.90 -23.47
C PHE A 38 -15.94 6.45 -22.14
N LEU A 39 -15.52 5.56 -21.23
CA LEU A 39 -14.93 5.97 -19.93
C LEU A 39 -13.67 6.80 -20.12
N LYS A 40 -12.75 6.38 -21.00
CA LYS A 40 -11.54 7.16 -21.29
C LYS A 40 -11.83 8.54 -21.93
N ALA A 41 -12.88 8.63 -22.74
CA ALA A 41 -13.27 9.90 -23.35
C ALA A 41 -13.83 10.89 -22.30
N ILE A 42 -14.59 10.40 -21.34
CA ILE A 42 -15.06 11.19 -20.17
C ILE A 42 -13.87 11.68 -19.35
N ASP A 43 -12.96 10.78 -18.93
CA ASP A 43 -11.78 11.12 -18.13
C ASP A 43 -10.91 12.18 -18.83
N THR A 44 -10.73 12.04 -20.15
CA THR A 44 -9.96 13.02 -20.93
C THR A 44 -10.66 14.38 -20.99
N MET A 45 -11.98 14.41 -21.10
CA MET A 45 -12.74 15.66 -21.12
C MET A 45 -12.75 16.38 -19.77
N LEU A 46 -12.77 15.62 -18.67
CA LEU A 46 -12.66 16.18 -17.31
C LEU A 46 -11.25 16.72 -17.02
N ALA A 47 -10.21 16.01 -17.44
CA ALA A 47 -8.82 16.44 -17.30
C ALA A 47 -8.52 17.77 -18.03
N ILE A 48 -9.08 18.00 -19.21
CA ILE A 48 -8.95 19.26 -19.96
C ILE A 48 -9.60 20.44 -19.21
N GLU A 49 -10.62 20.18 -18.42
CA GLU A 49 -11.30 21.23 -17.61
C GLU A 49 -10.42 21.74 -16.47
N ASP A 50 -9.67 20.85 -15.85
CA ASP A 50 -8.75 21.21 -14.78
C ASP A 50 -7.57 22.04 -15.31
N GLU A 51 -7.05 21.72 -16.51
CA GLU A 51 -6.01 22.53 -17.16
C GLU A 51 -6.54 23.91 -17.58
N ASP A 52 -7.76 24.02 -18.10
CA ASP A 52 -8.35 25.29 -18.50
C ASP A 52 -8.73 26.16 -17.28
N LYS A 53 -9.19 25.56 -16.19
CA LYS A 53 -9.40 26.26 -14.91
C LYS A 53 -8.08 26.80 -14.35
N GLN A 54 -7.01 26.02 -14.43
CA GLN A 54 -5.69 26.41 -13.93
C GLN A 54 -5.10 27.56 -14.77
N LYS A 55 -5.19 27.51 -16.11
CA LYS A 55 -4.79 28.61 -17.01
C LYS A 55 -5.60 29.89 -16.81
N ASN A 56 -6.88 29.76 -16.50
CA ASN A 56 -7.74 30.92 -16.21
C ASN A 56 -7.44 31.53 -14.83
N LEU A 57 -7.07 30.73 -13.83
CA LEU A 57 -6.59 31.21 -12.52
C LEU A 57 -5.25 31.96 -12.66
N GLU A 58 -4.31 31.43 -13.45
CA GLU A 58 -3.02 32.10 -13.72
C GLU A 58 -3.19 33.43 -14.47
N LYS A 59 -4.12 33.52 -15.44
CA LYS A 59 -4.46 34.76 -16.11
C LYS A 59 -5.14 35.75 -15.19
N ALA A 60 -5.99 35.31 -14.28
CA ALA A 60 -6.64 36.17 -13.29
C ALA A 60 -5.63 36.72 -12.27
N GLN A 61 -4.61 35.94 -11.88
CA GLN A 61 -3.55 36.39 -10.99
C GLN A 61 -2.58 37.37 -11.64
N GLN A 62 -2.38 37.32 -12.98
CA GLN A 62 -1.57 38.31 -13.72
C GLN A 62 -2.26 39.65 -14.00
N SER A 63 -3.57 39.75 -13.80
CA SER A 63 -4.36 40.94 -14.07
C SER A 63 -4.71 41.80 -12.83
N LEU A 64 -4.16 41.46 -11.66
CA LEU A 64 -4.35 42.26 -10.43
C LEU A 64 -3.25 43.35 -10.31
N PRO A 65 -3.60 44.62 -10.10
CA PRO A 65 -2.62 45.68 -9.95
C PRO A 65 -1.86 45.56 -8.62
N THR A 66 -0.56 45.66 -8.74
CA THR A 66 0.39 45.69 -7.63
C THR A 66 0.24 46.93 -6.79
N VAL A 67 -0.59 46.91 -5.79
CA VAL A 67 -0.46 47.75 -4.59
C VAL A 67 -1.22 47.06 -3.48
N ILE A 68 -0.52 46.59 -2.46
CA ILE A 68 -0.85 46.75 -1.05
C ILE A 68 0.30 46.14 -0.23
N SER A 69 0.83 47.02 0.62
CA SER A 69 1.78 46.81 1.68
C SER A 69 1.60 45.54 2.53
N GLU A 70 2.74 45.05 2.98
CA GLU A 70 2.94 44.10 4.06
C GLU A 70 1.91 44.21 5.17
N THR A 71 0.98 43.29 5.20
CA THR A 71 0.26 42.91 6.41
C THR A 71 0.22 41.36 6.40
N SER A 72 0.86 40.81 7.38
CA SER A 72 0.93 39.38 7.69
C SER A 72 -0.44 38.72 7.57
N ILE A 73 -0.63 37.97 6.47
CA ILE A 73 -1.70 37.00 6.38
C ILE A 73 -1.04 35.69 6.86
N GLU A 74 -1.36 35.32 8.08
CA GLU A 74 -1.21 33.94 8.53
C GLU A 74 -2.01 33.07 7.55
N SER A 75 -1.31 32.51 6.56
CA SER A 75 -1.81 31.42 5.75
C SER A 75 -2.00 30.24 6.70
N THR A 76 -3.23 29.85 6.89
CA THR A 76 -3.64 28.62 7.55
C THR A 76 -3.05 27.45 6.75
N GLU A 77 -1.79 27.13 7.01
CA GLU A 77 -1.11 25.92 6.60
C GLU A 77 -1.72 24.73 7.35
N LYS A 78 -2.80 24.18 6.82
CA LYS A 78 -3.39 22.91 7.29
C LYS A 78 -2.86 21.70 6.53
N ASN A 79 -1.79 21.81 5.75
CA ASN A 79 -1.23 20.70 4.95
C ASN A 79 0.21 20.33 5.29
N ASP A 80 0.72 20.71 6.44
CA ASP A 80 2.12 20.46 6.80
C ASP A 80 2.27 19.64 8.11
N GLU A 81 1.39 18.65 8.33
CA GLU A 81 1.61 17.70 9.44
C GLU A 81 2.86 16.82 9.24
N LEU A 82 3.35 16.67 8.02
CA LEU A 82 4.65 16.06 7.74
C LEU A 82 5.85 16.94 8.16
N SER A 83 5.66 18.24 8.35
CA SER A 83 6.72 19.17 8.77
C SER A 83 7.12 19.05 10.24
N LYS A 84 6.30 18.41 11.07
CA LYS A 84 6.59 18.16 12.50
C LYS A 84 7.33 16.86 12.74
N PHE A 85 7.64 16.14 11.68
CA PHE A 85 8.27 14.83 11.77
C PHE A 85 9.79 14.97 11.97
N ASP A 86 10.29 14.60 13.13
CA ASP A 86 11.73 14.51 13.41
C ASP A 86 12.28 13.17 12.87
N SER A 87 12.54 13.12 11.55
CA SER A 87 13.09 11.97 10.85
C SER A 87 14.41 11.46 11.46
N LYS A 88 15.23 12.36 11.98
CA LYS A 88 16.51 12.02 12.63
C LYS A 88 16.33 11.17 13.87
N LYS A 89 15.27 11.43 14.63
CA LYS A 89 14.98 10.68 15.86
C LYS A 89 14.61 9.23 15.55
N ILE A 90 13.85 8.98 14.48
CA ILE A 90 13.37 7.64 14.11
C ILE A 90 14.47 6.80 13.48
N SER A 91 15.24 7.37 12.57
CA SER A 91 16.38 6.69 11.96
C SER A 91 17.38 6.21 13.02
N ARG A 92 17.67 7.03 14.02
CA ARG A 92 18.54 6.68 15.15
C ARG A 92 17.97 5.58 16.03
N VAL A 93 16.65 5.55 16.24
CA VAL A 93 16.02 4.58 17.16
C VAL A 93 15.97 3.19 16.56
N TYR A 94 15.66 3.07 15.25
CA TYR A 94 15.39 1.76 14.66
C TYR A 94 16.48 1.24 13.72
N GLY A 95 17.40 2.06 13.26
CA GLY A 95 18.50 1.64 12.37
C GLY A 95 18.06 0.90 11.09
N ASP A 96 19.05 0.51 10.27
CA ASP A 96 18.81 -0.10 8.94
C ASP A 96 18.39 -1.58 9.00
N ASN A 97 18.61 -2.26 10.12
CA ASN A 97 18.29 -3.67 10.29
C ASN A 97 16.83 -3.93 10.71
N TRP A 98 16.06 -2.87 10.94
CA TRP A 98 14.68 -2.97 11.40
C TRP A 98 13.69 -2.60 10.32
N ILE A 99 12.72 -3.47 10.11
CA ILE A 99 11.48 -3.13 9.44
C ILE A 99 10.54 -2.56 10.51
N VAL A 100 10.02 -1.36 10.25
CA VAL A 100 9.07 -0.67 11.12
C VAL A 100 7.95 -0.13 10.26
N ILE A 101 6.72 -0.54 10.54
CA ILE A 101 5.56 -0.25 9.69
C ILE A 101 4.35 0.01 10.58
N GLN A 102 3.57 1.05 10.29
CA GLN A 102 2.28 1.25 10.96
C GLN A 102 1.36 0.06 10.74
N ASN A 103 0.59 -0.31 11.76
CA ASN A 103 -0.31 -1.47 11.70
C ASN A 103 -1.39 -1.33 10.59
N ARG A 104 -1.77 -0.11 10.24
CA ARG A 104 -2.66 0.16 9.10
C ARG A 104 -2.06 -0.30 7.78
N LEU A 105 -0.79 0.03 7.53
CA LEU A 105 -0.07 -0.39 6.33
C LEU A 105 0.21 -1.90 6.35
N LEU A 106 0.60 -2.44 7.50
CA LEU A 106 0.81 -3.87 7.68
C LEU A 106 -0.45 -4.69 7.37
N ASN A 107 -1.62 -4.17 7.73
CA ASN A 107 -2.89 -4.77 7.37
C ASN A 107 -3.15 -4.76 5.85
N ALA A 108 -2.77 -3.71 5.17
CA ALA A 108 -2.95 -3.58 3.72
C ALA A 108 -1.95 -4.43 2.91
N ILE A 109 -0.72 -4.58 3.40
CA ILE A 109 0.36 -5.31 2.74
C ILE A 109 0.01 -6.79 2.47
N SER A 110 -0.90 -7.38 3.25
CA SER A 110 -1.35 -8.76 3.06
C SER A 110 -1.99 -9.03 1.69
N HIS A 111 -2.49 -8.00 1.02
CA HIS A 111 -3.07 -8.10 -0.34
C HIS A 111 -2.04 -8.01 -1.47
N LEU A 112 -0.78 -7.74 -1.15
CA LEU A 112 0.32 -7.72 -2.10
C LEU A 112 0.86 -9.14 -2.33
N ASP A 113 1.39 -9.38 -3.54
CA ASP A 113 2.12 -10.60 -3.84
C ASP A 113 3.43 -10.67 -3.04
N LEU A 114 4.03 -11.86 -2.95
CA LEU A 114 5.23 -12.07 -2.13
C LEU A 114 6.36 -11.08 -2.45
N ASN A 115 6.66 -10.86 -3.73
CA ASN A 115 7.76 -9.99 -4.11
C ASN A 115 7.41 -8.50 -3.97
N GLU A 116 6.17 -8.10 -4.20
CA GLU A 116 5.69 -6.75 -3.92
C GLU A 116 5.74 -6.46 -2.41
N ARG A 117 5.32 -7.41 -1.58
CA ARG A 117 5.42 -7.31 -0.13
C ARG A 117 6.87 -7.18 0.33
N ARG A 118 7.77 -8.01 -0.18
CA ARG A 118 9.21 -7.92 0.07
C ARG A 118 9.77 -6.56 -0.34
N LEU A 119 9.29 -6.01 -1.47
CA LEU A 119 9.69 -4.67 -1.91
C LEU A 119 9.28 -3.58 -0.90
N MET A 120 8.06 -3.62 -0.40
CA MET A 120 7.61 -2.66 0.63
C MET A 120 8.38 -2.79 1.94
N MET A 121 8.72 -4.00 2.34
CA MET A 121 9.56 -4.26 3.51
C MET A 121 11.00 -3.78 3.30
N PHE A 122 11.56 -4.01 2.11
CA PHE A 122 12.87 -3.50 1.73
C PHE A 122 12.93 -1.98 1.77
N LEU A 123 11.86 -1.31 1.32
CA LEU A 123 11.74 0.14 1.31
C LEU A 123 11.63 0.75 2.71
N SER A 124 11.09 0.04 3.72
CA SER A 124 10.89 0.59 5.06
C SER A 124 12.14 1.27 5.65
N PRO A 125 13.31 0.61 5.79
CA PRO A 125 14.53 1.27 6.26
C PRO A 125 15.11 2.26 5.24
N VAL A 126 14.97 2.01 3.92
CA VAL A 126 15.47 2.90 2.86
C VAL A 126 14.79 4.26 2.93
N VAL A 127 13.46 4.28 3.09
CA VAL A 127 12.66 5.50 3.21
C VAL A 127 13.06 6.27 4.47
N ARG A 128 13.12 5.62 5.63
CA ARG A 128 13.53 6.28 6.87
C ARG A 128 14.90 6.93 6.76
N LYS A 129 15.88 6.20 6.22
CA LYS A 129 17.24 6.71 6.03
C LYS A 129 17.30 7.88 5.05
N ALA A 130 16.57 7.80 3.94
CA ALA A 130 16.53 8.88 2.96
C ALA A 130 15.92 10.15 3.55
N LEU A 131 14.83 10.04 4.31
CA LEU A 131 14.15 11.18 4.93
C LEU A 131 14.95 11.82 6.07
N ASP A 132 15.89 11.09 6.69
CA ASP A 132 16.78 11.64 7.70
C ASP A 132 17.67 12.77 7.13
N SER A 133 18.10 12.65 5.89
CA SER A 133 18.91 13.64 5.18
C SER A 133 18.12 14.53 4.22
N ARG A 134 16.99 14.03 3.69
CA ARG A 134 16.17 14.69 2.68
C ARG A 134 14.68 14.55 3.02
N PRO A 135 14.13 15.37 3.94
CA PRO A 135 12.77 15.20 4.45
C PRO A 135 11.65 15.29 3.40
N LYS A 136 11.90 15.94 2.28
CA LYS A 136 10.94 16.07 1.16
C LYS A 136 11.12 15.01 0.08
N GLU A 137 11.97 14.00 0.31
CA GLU A 137 12.20 12.94 -0.68
C GLU A 137 10.94 12.08 -0.87
N ARG A 138 10.61 11.82 -2.11
CA ARG A 138 9.46 10.98 -2.50
C ARG A 138 9.88 9.87 -3.46
N ILE A 139 11.08 9.97 -4.03
CA ILE A 139 11.61 9.04 -5.04
C ILE A 139 12.70 8.21 -4.40
N PHE A 140 12.55 6.90 -4.46
CA PHE A 140 13.48 5.95 -3.88
C PHE A 140 14.00 5.00 -4.95
N TYR A 141 15.25 4.58 -4.81
CA TYR A 141 15.92 3.73 -5.77
C TYR A 141 16.24 2.38 -5.12
N VAL A 142 15.80 1.30 -5.75
CA VAL A 142 16.07 -0.07 -5.31
C VAL A 142 16.91 -0.75 -6.39
N ARG A 143 18.16 -1.07 -6.04
CA ARG A 143 18.99 -1.89 -6.92
C ARG A 143 18.51 -3.32 -6.88
N VAL A 144 18.25 -3.88 -8.05
CA VAL A 144 17.78 -5.25 -8.23
C VAL A 144 18.72 -6.25 -7.55
N GLN A 145 20.02 -6.05 -7.68
CA GLN A 145 21.04 -6.92 -7.07
C GLN A 145 20.96 -6.94 -5.54
N ASP A 146 20.73 -5.78 -4.89
CA ASP A 146 20.63 -5.69 -3.44
C ASP A 146 19.36 -6.40 -2.94
N PHE A 147 18.25 -6.22 -3.64
CA PHE A 147 16.98 -6.89 -3.36
C PHE A 147 17.09 -8.41 -3.51
N VAL A 148 17.66 -8.87 -4.62
CA VAL A 148 17.86 -10.31 -4.90
C VAL A 148 18.79 -10.95 -3.87
N LYS A 149 19.87 -10.28 -3.50
CA LYS A 149 20.83 -10.72 -2.50
C LYS A 149 20.18 -10.86 -1.12
N GLU A 150 19.38 -9.87 -0.73
CA GLU A 150 18.71 -9.85 0.58
C GLU A 150 17.74 -11.02 0.73
N TYR A 151 16.88 -11.24 -0.26
CA TYR A 151 15.86 -12.29 -0.19
C TYR A 151 16.30 -13.64 -0.75
N GLY A 152 17.60 -13.82 -1.09
CA GLY A 152 18.14 -15.08 -1.58
C GLY A 152 17.44 -15.59 -2.84
N ILE A 153 16.96 -14.71 -3.71
CA ILE A 153 16.22 -15.07 -4.92
C ILE A 153 17.16 -15.72 -5.91
N LYS A 154 16.98 -17.03 -6.15
CA LYS A 154 17.85 -17.84 -7.03
C LYS A 154 17.35 -17.90 -8.48
N SER A 155 16.21 -17.31 -8.79
CA SER A 155 15.66 -17.33 -10.15
C SER A 155 16.60 -16.62 -11.13
N LYS A 156 16.85 -17.25 -12.28
CA LYS A 156 17.60 -16.61 -13.37
C LYS A 156 16.80 -15.44 -14.01
N ASN A 157 15.51 -15.41 -13.74
CA ASN A 157 14.56 -14.43 -14.31
C ASN A 157 14.20 -13.30 -13.35
N TYR A 158 15.01 -13.05 -12.30
CA TYR A 158 14.68 -12.06 -11.29
C TYR A 158 14.52 -10.63 -11.84
N TYR A 159 15.19 -10.29 -12.94
CA TYR A 159 14.98 -9.00 -13.61
C TYR A 159 13.56 -8.87 -14.17
N SER A 160 13.06 -9.93 -14.84
CA SER A 160 11.69 -9.91 -15.36
C SER A 160 10.63 -9.99 -14.26
N GLU A 161 10.94 -10.59 -13.12
CA GLU A 161 10.05 -10.59 -11.96
C GLU A 161 9.93 -9.19 -11.34
N LEU A 162 11.03 -8.44 -11.27
CA LEU A 162 11.01 -7.06 -10.76
C LEU A 162 10.38 -6.07 -11.77
N GLU A 163 10.57 -6.29 -13.07
CA GLU A 163 9.83 -5.56 -14.12
C GLU A 163 8.31 -5.74 -13.94
N LYS A 164 7.84 -6.97 -13.69
CA LYS A 164 6.42 -7.25 -13.38
C LYS A 164 5.94 -6.55 -12.12
N ILE A 165 6.76 -6.45 -11.08
CA ILE A 165 6.39 -5.70 -9.87
C ILE A 165 6.11 -4.24 -10.20
N ALA A 166 6.94 -3.61 -11.05
CA ALA A 166 6.72 -2.24 -11.49
C ALA A 166 5.33 -2.07 -12.15
N ASP A 167 4.95 -3.03 -13.01
CA ASP A 167 3.66 -3.00 -13.70
C ASP A 167 2.47 -3.25 -12.74
N THR A 168 2.63 -4.20 -11.80
CA THR A 168 1.52 -4.65 -10.97
C THR A 168 1.27 -3.78 -9.75
N ILE A 169 2.31 -3.24 -9.12
CA ILE A 169 2.18 -2.43 -7.90
C ILE A 169 1.54 -1.06 -8.19
N LEU A 170 1.77 -0.52 -9.38
CA LEU A 170 1.19 0.74 -9.83
C LEU A 170 -0.34 0.66 -9.95
N ALA A 171 -0.86 -0.52 -10.32
CA ALA A 171 -2.30 -0.76 -10.45
C ALA A 171 -3.00 -1.07 -9.12
N LYS A 172 -2.25 -1.18 -8.01
CA LYS A 172 -2.81 -1.59 -6.72
C LYS A 172 -3.03 -0.40 -5.80
N ALA A 173 -4.15 -0.43 -5.09
CA ALA A 173 -4.49 0.52 -4.05
C ALA A 173 -4.99 -0.23 -2.81
N PHE A 174 -4.97 0.42 -1.67
CA PHE A 174 -5.55 -0.09 -0.45
C PHE A 174 -6.46 0.95 0.20
N PHE A 175 -7.33 0.48 1.09
CA PHE A 175 -8.31 1.32 1.77
C PHE A 175 -8.19 1.12 3.29
N PHE A 176 -8.35 2.20 4.03
CA PHE A 176 -8.44 2.14 5.48
C PHE A 176 -9.43 3.16 6.02
N TRP A 177 -9.96 2.86 7.22
CA TRP A 177 -10.84 3.79 7.93
C TRP A 177 -10.01 4.64 8.89
N TYR A 178 -10.39 5.89 9.03
CA TYR A 178 -9.84 6.80 10.03
C TYR A 178 -10.95 7.64 10.66
N ASP A 179 -10.71 8.09 11.90
CA ASP A 179 -11.67 8.89 12.62
C ASP A 179 -11.50 10.37 12.20
N THR A 180 -12.62 11.03 11.95
CA THR A 180 -12.72 12.48 11.78
C THR A 180 -13.41 13.07 13.01
N GLU A 181 -13.45 14.38 13.15
CA GLU A 181 -14.12 15.04 14.29
C GLU A 181 -15.57 14.60 14.49
N ASN A 182 -16.29 14.29 13.42
CA ASN A 182 -17.73 14.01 13.46
C ASN A 182 -18.13 12.62 12.95
N SER A 183 -17.21 11.85 12.36
CA SER A 183 -17.54 10.58 11.70
C SER A 183 -16.32 9.70 11.46
N LYS A 184 -16.54 8.53 10.87
CA LYS A 184 -15.49 7.70 10.28
C LYS A 184 -15.46 7.93 8.77
N ALA A 185 -14.28 8.18 8.23
CA ALA A 185 -14.05 8.29 6.80
C ALA A 185 -13.21 7.12 6.28
N LYS A 186 -13.44 6.73 5.03
CA LYS A 186 -12.65 5.71 4.32
C LYS A 186 -11.73 6.41 3.33
N LYS A 187 -10.43 6.16 3.44
CA LYS A 187 -9.40 6.70 2.52
C LYS A 187 -8.90 5.58 1.62
N GLY A 188 -8.84 5.85 0.32
CA GLY A 188 -8.13 5.02 -0.66
C GLY A 188 -6.76 5.62 -0.94
N VAL A 189 -5.74 4.78 -1.06
CA VAL A 189 -4.35 5.20 -1.28
C VAL A 189 -3.70 4.23 -2.25
N SER A 190 -3.00 4.75 -3.27
CA SER A 190 -2.12 3.97 -4.12
C SER A 190 -0.80 3.67 -3.40
N TRP A 191 -0.24 2.49 -3.63
CA TRP A 191 1.07 2.15 -3.05
C TRP A 191 2.17 3.05 -3.57
N VAL A 192 2.16 3.29 -4.86
CA VAL A 192 3.13 4.11 -5.58
C VAL A 192 2.39 5.00 -6.58
N SER A 193 2.91 6.20 -6.83
CA SER A 193 2.40 7.10 -7.86
C SER A 193 3.14 6.95 -9.19
N GLU A 194 4.41 6.54 -9.13
CA GLU A 194 5.24 6.27 -10.29
C GLU A 194 6.18 5.08 -9.98
N CYS A 195 6.41 4.23 -10.98
CA CYS A 195 7.37 3.14 -10.87
C CYS A 195 8.04 2.91 -12.21
N ASP A 196 9.34 3.23 -12.32
CA ASP A 196 10.15 3.05 -13.52
C ASP A 196 11.14 1.91 -13.32
N TYR A 197 11.20 0.99 -14.25
CA TYR A 197 12.26 -0.01 -14.30
C TYR A 197 13.36 0.39 -15.26
N LEU A 198 14.51 0.81 -14.73
CA LEU A 198 15.69 1.20 -15.50
C LEU A 198 16.49 -0.05 -15.86
N LYS A 199 16.09 -0.70 -16.95
CA LYS A 199 16.55 -2.03 -17.35
C LYS A 199 18.07 -2.13 -17.48
N ASN A 200 18.72 -1.13 -18.08
CA ASN A 200 20.18 -1.13 -18.30
C ASN A 200 20.98 -0.91 -17.01
N GLU A 201 20.36 -0.32 -16.00
CA GLU A 201 20.97 -0.01 -14.70
C GLU A 201 20.61 -1.06 -13.64
N GLY A 202 19.59 -1.88 -13.90
CA GLY A 202 19.06 -2.83 -12.92
C GLY A 202 18.52 -2.12 -11.67
N ILE A 203 17.75 -1.03 -11.87
CA ILE A 203 17.21 -0.20 -10.79
C ILE A 203 15.69 -0.05 -10.96
N LEU A 204 14.97 -0.21 -9.86
CA LEU A 204 13.61 0.29 -9.72
C LEU A 204 13.65 1.70 -9.13
N LYS A 205 13.10 2.67 -9.84
CA LYS A 205 12.83 4.02 -9.35
C LYS A 205 11.37 4.11 -8.97
N ILE A 206 11.11 4.39 -7.70
CA ILE A 206 9.77 4.30 -7.11
C ILE A 206 9.44 5.63 -6.46
N LYS A 207 8.30 6.21 -6.83
CA LYS A 207 7.74 7.36 -6.14
C LYS A 207 6.57 6.90 -5.28
N LEU A 208 6.73 6.98 -3.98
CA LEU A 208 5.72 6.58 -3.00
C LEU A 208 4.68 7.69 -2.79
N ASP A 209 3.44 7.27 -2.49
CA ASP A 209 2.41 8.19 -1.98
C ASP A 209 2.81 8.73 -0.60
N ASP A 210 2.46 9.98 -0.31
CA ASP A 210 2.77 10.65 0.96
C ASP A 210 2.20 9.88 2.16
N THR A 211 1.02 9.31 2.02
CA THR A 211 0.39 8.50 3.08
C THR A 211 1.18 7.20 3.34
N VAL A 212 1.73 6.59 2.30
CA VAL A 212 2.60 5.41 2.45
C VAL A 212 3.89 5.79 3.16
N ILE A 213 4.50 6.91 2.80
CA ILE A 213 5.69 7.45 3.46
C ILE A 213 5.41 7.71 4.94
N GLU A 214 4.30 8.38 5.27
CA GLU A 214 3.87 8.60 6.64
C GLU A 214 3.77 7.28 7.41
N MET A 215 3.13 6.26 6.83
CA MET A 215 2.96 4.95 7.46
C MET A 215 4.26 4.15 7.63
N LEU A 216 5.33 4.52 6.91
CA LEU A 216 6.67 3.94 7.04
C LEU A 216 7.59 4.74 7.98
N THR A 217 7.17 5.93 8.44
CA THR A 217 8.06 6.87 9.12
C THR A 217 7.51 7.51 10.37
N VAL A 218 6.19 7.62 10.53
CA VAL A 218 5.54 8.23 11.71
C VAL A 218 5.05 7.13 12.66
N PHE A 219 5.58 7.10 13.88
CA PHE A 219 5.31 6.05 14.87
C PHE A 219 5.09 6.65 16.26
N ASP A 220 3.85 6.65 16.72
CA ASP A 220 3.46 7.17 18.01
C ASP A 220 2.23 6.43 18.58
N LYS A 221 1.63 6.91 19.66
CA LYS A 221 0.45 6.30 20.27
C LYS A 221 -0.79 6.36 19.36
N ALA A 222 -0.92 7.39 18.56
CA ALA A 222 -2.03 7.54 17.60
C ALA A 222 -1.81 6.66 16.35
N ASN A 223 -0.55 6.34 16.05
CA ASN A 223 -0.13 5.54 14.90
C ASN A 223 0.60 4.27 15.36
N PRO A 224 -0.13 3.27 15.89
CA PRO A 224 0.47 2.04 16.38
C PRO A 224 1.18 1.30 15.25
N PHE A 225 2.33 0.73 15.58
CA PHE A 225 3.23 0.12 14.61
C PHE A 225 3.76 -1.24 15.09
N THR A 226 4.24 -2.01 14.13
CA THR A 226 4.97 -3.26 14.35
C THR A 226 6.41 -3.10 13.89
N LYS A 227 7.34 -3.65 14.66
CA LYS A 227 8.76 -3.68 14.33
C LYS A 227 9.32 -5.09 14.47
N TYR A 228 10.21 -5.45 13.57
CA TYR A 228 10.94 -6.71 13.60
C TYR A 228 12.24 -6.61 12.78
N GLU A 229 13.19 -7.51 13.06
CA GLU A 229 14.45 -7.55 12.33
C GLU A 229 14.24 -8.05 10.89
N ARG A 230 14.87 -7.40 9.93
CA ARG A 230 14.80 -7.76 8.49
C ARG A 230 15.12 -9.24 8.24
N GLN A 231 16.09 -9.79 8.97
CA GLN A 231 16.54 -11.17 8.82
C GLN A 231 15.44 -12.19 9.08
N MET A 232 14.44 -11.86 9.92
CA MET A 232 13.38 -12.80 10.29
C MET A 232 12.45 -13.15 9.13
N ILE A 233 12.34 -12.27 8.12
CA ILE A 233 11.40 -12.49 7.00
C ILE A 233 12.08 -12.94 5.71
N VAL A 234 13.40 -12.89 5.63
CA VAL A 234 14.16 -13.16 4.40
C VAL A 234 13.82 -14.52 3.78
N ASN A 235 13.72 -15.55 4.62
CA ASN A 235 13.48 -16.92 4.17
C ASN A 235 12.01 -17.34 4.24
N LEU A 236 11.11 -16.45 4.67
CA LEU A 236 9.69 -16.76 4.77
C LEU A 236 9.01 -16.72 3.41
N GLY A 237 8.14 -17.69 3.17
CA GLY A 237 7.21 -17.70 2.05
C GLY A 237 5.99 -16.80 2.32
N SER A 238 5.09 -16.72 1.35
CA SER A 238 3.93 -15.81 1.39
C SER A 238 3.08 -15.98 2.66
N TYR A 239 2.72 -17.19 3.03
CA TYR A 239 1.92 -17.45 4.23
C TYR A 239 2.72 -17.26 5.52
N GLY A 240 4.01 -17.64 5.50
CA GLY A 240 4.90 -17.45 6.64
C GLY A 240 5.05 -15.98 7.03
N ILE A 241 5.24 -15.08 6.07
CA ILE A 241 5.33 -13.64 6.33
C ILE A 241 4.05 -13.11 6.95
N ILE A 242 2.88 -13.49 6.42
CA ILE A 242 1.58 -13.01 6.95
C ILE A 242 1.40 -13.46 8.40
N LEU A 243 1.66 -14.73 8.69
CA LEU A 243 1.54 -15.24 10.06
C LEU A 243 2.53 -14.57 11.01
N PHE A 244 3.79 -14.44 10.57
CA PHE A 244 4.84 -13.78 11.34
C PHE A 244 4.45 -12.35 11.71
N GLU A 245 3.90 -11.58 10.78
CA GLU A 245 3.45 -10.21 11.00
C GLU A 245 2.25 -10.12 11.94
N LEU A 246 1.26 -11.01 11.79
CA LEU A 246 0.12 -11.10 12.70
C LEU A 246 0.57 -11.33 14.14
N ILE A 247 1.55 -12.22 14.36
CA ILE A 247 2.09 -12.54 15.67
C ILE A 247 2.98 -11.40 16.18
N SER A 248 3.87 -10.86 15.34
CA SER A 248 4.76 -9.74 15.70
C SER A 248 3.98 -8.51 16.17
N SER A 249 2.82 -8.24 15.56
CA SER A 249 1.95 -7.13 15.96
C SER A 249 1.37 -7.29 17.38
N CYS A 250 1.38 -8.50 17.93
CA CYS A 250 0.83 -8.85 19.23
C CYS A 250 1.89 -9.27 20.26
N MET A 251 3.17 -9.39 19.86
CA MET A 251 4.23 -9.96 20.69
C MET A 251 4.49 -9.16 21.98
N HIS A 252 4.20 -7.87 21.99
CA HIS A 252 4.36 -7.00 23.17
C HIS A 252 3.17 -7.06 24.14
N GLN A 253 2.13 -7.84 23.82
CA GLN A 253 0.98 -8.00 24.71
C GLN A 253 1.34 -8.94 25.87
N GLN A 254 0.78 -8.67 27.05
CA GLN A 254 1.03 -9.45 28.26
C GLN A 254 0.64 -10.93 28.10
N HIS A 255 -0.48 -11.18 27.41
CA HIS A 255 -0.89 -12.52 27.03
C HIS A 255 -0.42 -12.79 25.60
N LYS A 256 0.55 -13.70 25.43
CA LYS A 256 1.05 -14.12 24.13
C LYS A 256 0.05 -15.03 23.41
N GLN A 257 -1.20 -14.59 23.36
CA GLN A 257 -2.32 -15.25 22.69
C GLN A 257 -3.14 -14.24 21.89
N LYS A 258 -3.62 -14.66 20.74
CA LYS A 258 -4.50 -13.83 19.92
C LYS A 258 -5.55 -14.68 19.21
N THR A 259 -6.80 -14.25 19.32
CA THR A 259 -7.94 -14.88 18.64
C THR A 259 -8.27 -14.13 17.36
N TYR A 260 -8.45 -14.88 16.29
CA TYR A 260 -8.91 -14.37 14.99
C TYR A 260 -10.07 -15.22 14.47
N SER A 261 -11.06 -14.61 13.81
CA SER A 261 -12.10 -15.38 13.11
C SER A 261 -11.53 -16.07 11.87
N ILE A 262 -12.16 -17.15 11.45
CA ILE A 262 -11.78 -17.86 10.21
C ILE A 262 -11.90 -16.95 9.00
N GLU A 263 -12.94 -16.12 8.95
CA GLU A 263 -13.19 -15.16 7.87
C GLU A 263 -12.06 -14.16 7.78
N TYR A 264 -11.66 -13.54 8.91
CA TYR A 264 -10.55 -12.62 8.97
C TYR A 264 -9.24 -13.26 8.51
N LEU A 265 -8.96 -14.50 8.95
CA LEU A 265 -7.75 -15.20 8.53
C LEU A 265 -7.78 -15.50 7.02
N ARG A 266 -8.91 -15.91 6.46
CA ARG A 266 -9.05 -16.12 5.02
C ARG A 266 -8.77 -14.85 4.21
N GLU A 267 -9.30 -13.72 4.65
CA GLU A 267 -9.00 -12.41 4.04
C GLU A 267 -7.50 -12.09 4.13
N LYS A 268 -6.90 -12.23 5.31
CA LYS A 268 -5.48 -11.95 5.53
C LYS A 268 -4.55 -12.82 4.70
N PHE A 269 -4.86 -14.08 4.56
CA PHE A 269 -4.09 -15.02 3.76
C PHE A 269 -4.46 -15.02 2.27
N ASN A 270 -5.34 -14.10 1.85
CA ASN A 270 -5.86 -14.00 0.48
C ASN A 270 -6.43 -15.34 -0.02
N CYS A 271 -7.23 -15.99 0.83
CA CYS A 271 -7.79 -17.33 0.62
C CYS A 271 -9.31 -17.36 0.79
N VAL A 272 -10.03 -16.27 0.51
CA VAL A 272 -11.49 -16.19 0.68
C VAL A 272 -12.18 -17.24 -0.16
N ASP A 273 -11.81 -17.34 -1.43
CA ASP A 273 -12.41 -18.29 -2.41
C ASP A 273 -11.63 -19.60 -2.54
N THR A 274 -10.53 -19.73 -1.78
CA THR A 274 -9.68 -20.92 -1.83
C THR A 274 -9.86 -21.72 -0.53
N TYR A 275 -9.82 -23.05 -0.62
CA TYR A 275 -9.96 -23.95 0.52
C TYR A 275 -11.28 -23.74 1.30
N PRO A 276 -12.46 -23.95 0.70
CA PRO A 276 -13.75 -23.69 1.34
C PRO A 276 -13.94 -24.47 2.65
N ILE A 277 -13.32 -25.66 2.75
CA ILE A 277 -13.35 -26.50 3.94
C ILE A 277 -12.30 -26.01 4.95
N VAL A 278 -12.70 -25.77 6.21
CA VAL A 278 -11.79 -25.24 7.27
C VAL A 278 -10.61 -26.17 7.53
N SER A 279 -10.78 -27.51 7.46
CA SER A 279 -9.68 -28.44 7.64
C SER A 279 -8.63 -28.33 6.53
N GLU A 280 -9.04 -28.04 5.30
CA GLU A 280 -8.13 -27.80 4.18
C GLU A 280 -7.39 -26.47 4.32
N PHE A 281 -8.11 -25.42 4.70
CA PHE A 281 -7.51 -24.11 5.01
C PHE A 281 -6.45 -24.24 6.11
N LYS A 282 -6.75 -24.95 7.20
CA LYS A 282 -5.78 -25.21 8.27
C LYS A 282 -4.54 -25.92 7.72
N ARG A 283 -4.71 -27.07 7.08
CA ARG A 283 -3.61 -27.88 6.57
C ARG A 283 -2.77 -27.19 5.50
N ASN A 284 -3.40 -26.48 4.57
CA ASN A 284 -2.72 -25.93 3.40
C ASN A 284 -2.19 -24.51 3.62
N VAL A 285 -2.71 -23.78 4.59
CA VAL A 285 -2.34 -22.39 4.89
C VAL A 285 -1.71 -22.27 6.27
N LEU A 286 -2.46 -22.54 7.35
CA LEU A 286 -2.00 -22.28 8.72
C LEU A 286 -0.84 -23.20 9.12
N ASP A 287 -0.95 -24.52 8.94
CA ASP A 287 0.08 -25.47 9.32
C ASP A 287 1.37 -25.27 8.50
N ARG A 288 1.23 -24.86 7.24
CA ARG A 288 2.38 -24.50 6.41
C ARG A 288 3.04 -23.20 6.86
N ALA A 289 2.24 -22.20 7.19
CA ALA A 289 2.74 -20.92 7.69
C ALA A 289 3.48 -21.10 9.02
N ILE A 290 2.91 -21.88 9.94
CA ILE A 290 3.54 -22.20 11.24
C ILE A 290 4.88 -22.89 11.03
N LYS A 291 4.92 -23.96 10.27
CA LYS A 291 6.19 -24.68 9.96
C LYS A 291 7.24 -23.76 9.34
N ASP A 292 6.83 -22.85 8.46
CA ASP A 292 7.74 -21.91 7.81
C ASP A 292 8.29 -20.90 8.82
N VAL A 293 7.44 -20.32 9.67
CA VAL A 293 7.87 -19.39 10.73
C VAL A 293 8.77 -20.06 11.73
N GLU A 294 8.42 -21.24 12.27
CA GLU A 294 9.21 -21.96 13.27
C GLU A 294 10.57 -22.42 12.75
N LYS A 295 10.65 -22.73 11.45
CA LYS A 295 11.91 -23.11 10.80
C LYS A 295 12.89 -21.95 10.64
N ASN A 296 12.37 -20.74 10.38
CA ASN A 296 13.18 -19.61 9.95
C ASN A 296 13.29 -18.51 11.00
N THR A 297 12.56 -18.61 12.10
CA THR A 297 12.53 -17.60 13.19
C THR A 297 12.60 -18.28 14.56
N PRO A 298 12.90 -17.54 15.63
CA PRO A 298 12.85 -18.10 16.98
C PRO A 298 11.43 -18.28 17.54
N PHE A 299 10.39 -17.96 16.78
CA PHE A 299 9.03 -18.10 17.27
C PHE A 299 8.58 -19.54 17.29
N ARG A 300 7.82 -19.89 18.34
CA ARG A 300 7.07 -21.14 18.47
C ARG A 300 5.60 -20.78 18.52
N ILE A 301 4.79 -21.49 17.75
CA ILE A 301 3.40 -21.13 17.50
C ILE A 301 2.54 -22.38 17.61
N ASP A 302 1.58 -22.32 18.51
CA ASP A 302 0.52 -23.29 18.63
C ASP A 302 -0.83 -22.65 18.35
N TYR A 303 -1.84 -23.45 18.00
CA TYR A 303 -3.18 -22.93 17.89
C TYR A 303 -4.26 -23.90 18.30
N GLU A 304 -5.31 -23.34 18.90
CA GLU A 304 -6.55 -24.02 19.22
C GLU A 304 -7.69 -23.48 18.39
N GLN A 305 -8.69 -24.34 18.13
CA GLN A 305 -9.89 -23.93 17.42
C GLN A 305 -11.06 -23.74 18.38
N LYS A 306 -11.77 -22.63 18.27
CA LYS A 306 -13.05 -22.41 18.94
C LYS A 306 -14.18 -22.68 17.96
N LYS A 307 -15.24 -23.34 18.46
CA LYS A 307 -16.42 -23.68 17.69
C LYS A 307 -17.63 -22.89 18.15
N ARG A 308 -18.47 -22.50 17.22
CA ARG A 308 -19.83 -22.02 17.48
C ARG A 308 -20.81 -23.08 16.98
N GLY A 309 -21.34 -23.85 17.93
CA GLY A 309 -22.08 -25.08 17.60
C GLY A 309 -21.15 -26.14 17.00
N ARG A 310 -21.44 -26.59 15.79
CA ARG A 310 -20.63 -27.61 15.08
C ARG A 310 -19.54 -27.01 14.17
N VAL A 311 -19.56 -25.68 13.95
CA VAL A 311 -18.67 -24.99 13.01
C VAL A 311 -17.51 -24.35 13.74
N VAL A 312 -16.28 -24.51 13.21
CA VAL A 312 -15.11 -23.78 13.69
C VAL A 312 -15.24 -22.33 13.24
N SER A 313 -15.31 -21.40 14.19
CA SER A 313 -15.48 -19.98 13.94
C SER A 313 -14.21 -19.16 14.18
N GLU A 314 -13.33 -19.62 15.07
CA GLU A 314 -12.15 -18.85 15.46
C GLU A 314 -10.94 -19.77 15.65
N ILE A 315 -9.76 -19.19 15.46
CA ILE A 315 -8.46 -19.75 15.82
C ILE A 315 -7.84 -18.89 16.91
N VAL A 316 -7.39 -19.53 17.97
CA VAL A 316 -6.62 -18.91 19.07
C VAL A 316 -5.17 -19.31 18.88
N PHE A 317 -4.33 -18.39 18.46
CA PHE A 317 -2.89 -18.61 18.41
C PHE A 317 -2.28 -18.35 19.77
N SER A 318 -1.40 -19.24 20.21
CA SER A 318 -0.48 -19.07 21.32
C SER A 318 0.94 -19.02 20.76
N PHE A 319 1.74 -18.08 21.19
CA PHE A 319 3.07 -17.88 20.60
C PHE A 319 4.08 -17.42 21.65
N GLU A 320 5.32 -17.83 21.46
CA GLU A 320 6.46 -17.45 22.29
C GLU A 320 7.69 -17.16 21.44
N ASN A 321 8.61 -16.40 21.98
CA ASN A 321 9.92 -16.20 21.39
C ASN A 321 10.94 -17.01 22.19
N SER A 322 11.51 -18.05 21.60
CA SER A 322 12.46 -18.94 22.29
C SER A 322 13.79 -18.28 22.66
N LYS A 323 14.00 -17.02 22.33
CA LYS A 323 15.17 -16.21 22.73
C LYS A 323 14.87 -15.25 23.89
N GLU A 324 13.62 -15.14 24.33
CA GLU A 324 13.21 -14.45 25.55
C GLU A 324 13.05 -15.43 26.71
#